data_5d12e7bdbcb34c967424766d00fc12fc
#
_entry.id   5d12e7bdbcb34c967424766d00fc12fc
#
_cell.length_a   1.000
_cell.length_b   1.000
_cell.length_c   1.000
_cell.angle_alpha   90.00
_cell.angle_beta   90.00
_cell.angle_gamma   90.00
#
_symmetry.space_group_name_H-M   'P 1'
#
loop_
_entity.id
_entity.type
_entity.pdbx_description
1 polymer ?
#
loop_
_entity_poly.entity_id
_entity_poly.type
_entity_poly.pdbx_seq_one_letter_code
_entity_poly.pdbx_strand_id
1 'polypeptide(L)'
;PISVRITGNAPASVGPDLARLLSRLRREAGISITQVPPDQPASITIEVMARSELQRYVPQAACFVVPRLSSWEEFKRLRRTDAVDWTTRQTRERMSIFLPGDVSPQEARDCLHEELAQALGPLNDLYRLGDSVFNDDNFHAVLTGFDMLILRAYYHPSLQSGMTREQVAARLPAILAQLNPRGQGIADTLPSRTPRAWIEAIEEALGPRTSDARRQAAAKRAVSIARQQGWTDNRMAF
;
A
#
# COMPACT_ATOMS: atom_id res chain seq x y z
N PRO A 1 -4.64 18.74 9.21
CA PRO A 1 -4.45 18.17 7.87
C PRO A 1 -3.14 17.40 7.78
N ILE A 2 -3.16 16.27 7.07
CA ILE A 2 -1.95 15.48 6.78
C ILE A 2 -1.17 16.22 5.69
N SER A 3 0.13 16.45 5.93
CA SER A 3 1.02 17.06 4.95
C SER A 3 1.93 16.03 4.30
N VAL A 4 2.14 16.15 2.98
CA VAL A 4 2.97 15.25 2.18
C VAL A 4 3.99 16.07 1.41
N ARG A 5 5.27 15.68 1.44
CA ARG A 5 6.32 16.27 0.62
C ARG A 5 7.04 15.21 -0.21
N ILE A 6 7.62 15.64 -1.32
CA ILE A 6 8.53 14.83 -2.13
C ILE A 6 9.94 15.36 -1.95
N THR A 7 10.90 14.47 -1.74
CA THR A 7 12.35 14.76 -1.67
C THR A 7 13.12 13.80 -2.56
N GLY A 8 14.43 14.04 -2.74
CA GLY A 8 15.29 13.22 -3.59
C GLY A 8 15.10 13.49 -5.09
N ASN A 9 15.50 12.55 -5.93
CA ASN A 9 15.54 12.70 -7.40
C ASN A 9 14.24 12.14 -8.03
N ALA A 10 13.12 12.83 -7.83
CA ALA A 10 11.84 12.41 -8.35
C ALA A 10 11.74 12.61 -9.87
N PRO A 11 11.35 11.57 -10.66
CA PRO A 11 10.99 11.73 -12.06
C PRO A 11 9.84 12.73 -12.23
N ALA A 12 9.76 13.36 -13.40
CA ALA A 12 8.74 14.37 -13.70
C ALA A 12 7.28 13.86 -13.55
N SER A 13 7.06 12.56 -13.64
CA SER A 13 5.74 11.94 -13.49
C SER A 13 5.24 11.90 -12.04
N VAL A 14 6.12 11.79 -11.04
CA VAL A 14 5.75 11.55 -9.63
C VAL A 14 4.95 12.73 -9.04
N GLY A 15 5.36 13.96 -9.31
CA GLY A 15 4.64 15.14 -8.79
C GLY A 15 3.19 15.21 -9.26
N PRO A 16 2.90 15.15 -10.57
CA PRO A 16 1.55 15.09 -11.10
C PRO A 16 0.74 13.87 -10.62
N ASP A 17 1.36 12.70 -10.50
CA ASP A 17 0.70 11.50 -9.98
C ASP A 17 0.30 11.70 -8.51
N LEU A 18 1.18 12.21 -7.67
CA LEU A 18 0.87 12.56 -6.29
C LEU A 18 -0.29 13.58 -6.21
N ALA A 19 -0.25 14.65 -7.00
CA ALA A 19 -1.29 15.66 -6.99
C ALA A 19 -2.68 15.07 -7.32
N ARG A 20 -2.75 14.17 -8.32
CA ARG A 20 -3.98 13.42 -8.67
C ARG A 20 -4.43 12.52 -7.54
N LEU A 21 -3.52 11.76 -6.94
CA LEU A 21 -3.81 10.86 -5.83
C LEU A 21 -4.33 11.61 -4.61
N LEU A 22 -3.67 12.70 -4.20
CA LEU A 22 -4.13 13.53 -3.09
C LEU A 22 -5.51 14.17 -3.36
N SER A 23 -5.77 14.55 -4.61
CA SER A 23 -7.09 15.03 -5.01
C SER A 23 -8.18 13.96 -4.87
N ARG A 24 -7.88 12.70 -5.27
CA ARG A 24 -8.78 11.57 -5.08
C ARG A 24 -9.04 11.28 -3.61
N LEU A 25 -8.00 11.21 -2.78
CA LEU A 25 -8.11 10.99 -1.33
C LEU A 25 -9.01 12.02 -0.64
N ARG A 26 -8.90 13.30 -1.04
CA ARG A 26 -9.80 14.35 -0.52
C ARG A 26 -11.25 14.15 -0.95
N ARG A 27 -11.49 13.90 -2.25
CA ARG A 27 -12.84 13.79 -2.79
C ARG A 27 -13.54 12.49 -2.46
N GLU A 28 -12.83 11.38 -2.55
CA GLU A 28 -13.40 10.03 -2.48
C GLU A 28 -13.32 9.43 -1.07
N ALA A 29 -12.27 9.75 -0.31
CA ALA A 29 -12.08 9.25 1.05
C ALA A 29 -12.34 10.31 2.15
N GLY A 30 -12.50 11.59 1.79
CA GLY A 30 -12.75 12.66 2.75
C GLY A 30 -11.54 13.01 3.64
N ILE A 31 -10.32 12.59 3.24
CA ILE A 31 -9.11 12.78 4.02
C ILE A 31 -8.56 14.19 3.79
N SER A 32 -8.38 14.96 4.87
CA SER A 32 -7.72 16.28 4.81
C SER A 32 -6.21 16.09 4.63
N ILE A 33 -5.75 16.09 3.38
CA ILE A 33 -4.38 15.85 2.98
C ILE A 33 -3.92 16.86 1.93
N THR A 34 -2.68 17.37 2.05
CA THR A 34 -2.14 18.38 1.14
C THR A 34 -0.66 18.15 0.88
N GLN A 35 -0.20 18.59 -0.29
CA GLN A 35 1.22 18.62 -0.60
C GLN A 35 1.84 19.91 -0.09
N VAL A 36 3.05 19.82 0.46
CA VAL A 36 3.86 20.95 0.89
C VAL A 36 5.20 20.97 0.16
N PRO A 37 5.90 22.10 0.09
CA PRO A 37 7.24 22.20 -0.47
C PRO A 37 8.25 21.23 0.16
N PRO A 38 9.29 20.81 -0.58
CA PRO A 38 10.25 19.79 -0.11
C PRO A 38 11.08 20.24 1.10
N ASP A 39 11.23 21.54 1.32
CA ASP A 39 11.95 22.16 2.45
C ASP A 39 11.08 22.32 3.71
N GLN A 40 9.76 22.13 3.61
CA GLN A 40 8.87 22.21 4.77
C GLN A 40 8.73 20.86 5.47
N PRO A 41 8.58 20.85 6.81
CA PRO A 41 8.21 19.64 7.55
C PRO A 41 6.88 19.04 7.05
N ALA A 42 6.82 17.71 6.99
CA ALA A 42 5.62 17.01 6.56
C ALA A 42 5.33 15.79 7.45
N SER A 43 4.05 15.42 7.54
CA SER A 43 3.62 14.19 8.20
C SER A 43 4.10 12.95 7.44
N ILE A 44 4.12 13.04 6.10
CA ILE A 44 4.60 11.97 5.22
C ILE A 44 5.66 12.55 4.29
N THR A 45 6.85 11.97 4.31
CA THR A 45 7.93 12.29 3.36
C THR A 45 8.04 11.16 2.35
N ILE A 46 7.88 11.48 1.07
CA ILE A 46 8.15 10.57 -0.04
C ILE A 46 9.55 10.90 -0.55
N GLU A 47 10.53 10.03 -0.27
CA GLU A 47 11.89 10.21 -0.73
C GLU A 47 12.18 9.29 -1.91
N VAL A 48 12.57 9.88 -3.02
CA VAL A 48 12.81 9.17 -4.29
C VAL A 48 14.31 9.00 -4.50
N MET A 49 14.73 7.75 -4.75
CA MET A 49 16.14 7.39 -4.89
C MET A 49 16.36 6.33 -5.98
N ALA A 50 17.61 5.94 -6.21
CA ALA A 50 17.91 4.84 -7.11
C ALA A 50 17.45 3.49 -6.50
N ARG A 51 16.86 2.62 -7.33
CA ARG A 51 16.45 1.26 -6.93
C ARG A 51 17.60 0.47 -6.31
N SER A 52 18.78 0.59 -6.87
CA SER A 52 19.99 -0.09 -6.37
C SER A 52 20.34 0.31 -4.93
N GLU A 53 20.13 1.58 -4.57
CA GLU A 53 20.36 2.06 -3.20
C GLU A 53 19.30 1.49 -2.24
N LEU A 54 18.02 1.48 -2.63
CA LEU A 54 16.95 0.92 -1.85
C LEU A 54 17.17 -0.58 -1.60
N GLN A 55 17.41 -1.35 -2.66
CA GLN A 55 17.59 -2.80 -2.60
C GLN A 55 18.85 -3.26 -1.87
N ARG A 56 19.84 -2.38 -1.72
CA ARG A 56 21.02 -2.66 -0.89
C ARG A 56 20.67 -2.89 0.57
N TYR A 57 19.63 -2.24 1.08
CA TYR A 57 19.20 -2.31 2.48
C TYR A 57 17.94 -3.17 2.67
N VAL A 58 17.05 -3.17 1.69
CA VAL A 58 15.80 -3.93 1.68
C VAL A 58 15.66 -4.67 0.34
N PRO A 59 16.40 -5.77 0.13
CA PRO A 59 16.53 -6.42 -1.17
C PRO A 59 15.23 -6.95 -1.78
N GLN A 60 14.21 -7.18 -0.94
CA GLN A 60 12.94 -7.78 -1.35
C GLN A 60 11.86 -6.72 -1.64
N ALA A 61 12.05 -5.46 -1.23
CA ALA A 61 11.07 -4.43 -1.44
C ALA A 61 11.27 -3.69 -2.77
N ALA A 62 10.19 -3.47 -3.49
CA ALA A 62 10.14 -2.55 -4.61
C ALA A 62 10.09 -1.09 -4.09
N CYS A 63 9.27 -0.87 -3.09
CA CYS A 63 9.11 0.35 -2.31
C CYS A 63 8.66 -0.04 -0.90
N PHE A 64 8.64 0.89 0.05
CA PHE A 64 8.12 0.61 1.39
C PHE A 64 7.90 1.89 2.20
N VAL A 65 7.04 1.79 3.21
CA VAL A 65 6.77 2.84 4.19
C VAL A 65 7.27 2.45 5.57
N VAL A 66 7.81 3.43 6.30
CA VAL A 66 8.27 3.25 7.68
C VAL A 66 7.77 4.36 8.59
N PRO A 67 7.52 4.07 9.88
CA PRO A 67 7.09 5.07 10.84
C PRO A 67 8.27 5.91 11.36
N ARG A 68 7.97 7.11 11.89
CA ARG A 68 8.83 8.00 12.70
C ARG A 68 10.04 8.60 11.99
N LEU A 69 10.29 8.26 10.75
CA LEU A 69 11.43 8.74 10.00
C LEU A 69 11.00 9.82 9.01
N SER A 70 11.96 10.66 8.61
CA SER A 70 11.76 11.72 7.62
C SER A 70 12.78 11.69 6.50
N SER A 71 13.72 10.72 6.50
CA SER A 71 14.74 10.61 5.47
C SER A 71 15.37 9.21 5.41
N TRP A 72 15.99 8.93 4.25
CA TRP A 72 16.78 7.72 4.02
C TRP A 72 17.97 7.60 4.97
N GLU A 73 18.62 8.72 5.29
CA GLU A 73 19.74 8.73 6.23
C GLU A 73 19.28 8.31 7.64
N GLU A 74 18.12 8.78 8.10
CA GLU A 74 17.53 8.32 9.36
C GLU A 74 17.22 6.82 9.29
N PHE A 75 16.65 6.33 8.18
CA PHE A 75 16.37 4.90 8.00
C PHE A 75 17.64 4.07 8.09
N LYS A 76 18.68 4.41 7.38
CA LYS A 76 19.96 3.67 7.43
C LYS A 76 20.50 3.54 8.85
N ARG A 77 20.37 4.59 9.64
CA ARG A 77 20.84 4.62 11.02
C ARG A 77 19.93 3.84 11.98
N LEU A 78 18.61 3.93 11.81
CA LEU A 78 17.62 3.48 12.80
C LEU A 78 16.89 2.19 12.43
N ARG A 79 17.08 1.62 11.24
CA ARG A 79 16.33 0.47 10.70
C ARG A 79 16.35 -0.82 11.53
N ARG A 80 17.25 -0.91 12.49
CA ARG A 80 17.38 -2.07 13.39
C ARG A 80 16.98 -1.73 14.83
N THR A 81 16.27 -0.64 15.04
CA THR A 81 15.80 -0.18 16.34
C THR A 81 14.27 -0.14 16.37
N ASP A 82 13.70 0.05 17.55
CA ASP A 82 12.25 0.23 17.74
C ASP A 82 11.68 1.48 17.04
N ALA A 83 12.55 2.33 16.46
CA ALA A 83 12.12 3.50 15.70
C ALA A 83 11.27 3.10 14.46
N VAL A 84 11.51 1.94 13.86
CA VAL A 84 10.77 1.43 12.70
C VAL A 84 9.71 0.39 13.06
N ASP A 85 9.46 0.17 14.34
CA ASP A 85 8.44 -0.77 14.81
C ASP A 85 7.07 -0.10 14.85
N TRP A 86 6.15 -0.58 14.01
CA TRP A 86 4.77 -0.13 13.94
C TRP A 86 3.95 -0.46 15.19
N THR A 87 4.28 -1.54 15.90
CA THR A 87 3.50 -2.07 17.02
C THR A 87 3.62 -1.22 18.29
N THR A 88 4.64 -0.39 18.38
CA THR A 88 4.95 0.41 19.58
C THR A 88 4.25 1.78 19.63
N ARG A 89 3.33 2.08 18.70
CA ARG A 89 2.67 3.40 18.62
C ARG A 89 1.16 3.32 18.49
N GLN A 90 0.50 4.25 19.18
CA GLN A 90 -0.94 4.47 19.08
C GLN A 90 -1.30 5.51 18.02
N THR A 91 -0.39 6.43 17.69
CA THR A 91 -0.62 7.50 16.70
C THR A 91 0.50 7.56 15.68
N ARG A 92 0.17 7.97 14.45
CA ARG A 92 1.10 8.19 13.35
C ARG A 92 1.28 9.68 13.13
N GLU A 93 2.45 10.20 13.43
CA GLU A 93 2.77 11.61 13.32
C GLU A 93 3.72 11.90 12.15
N ARG A 94 4.63 10.96 11.88
CA ARG A 94 5.68 11.11 10.89
C ARG A 94 6.00 9.77 10.25
N MET A 95 6.02 9.74 8.92
CA MET A 95 6.29 8.54 8.14
C MET A 95 7.14 8.87 6.92
N SER A 96 7.96 7.94 6.49
CA SER A 96 8.70 8.01 5.22
C SER A 96 8.30 6.89 4.30
N ILE A 97 8.09 7.25 3.04
CA ILE A 97 7.90 6.34 1.92
C ILE A 97 9.16 6.43 1.07
N PHE A 98 9.75 5.29 0.75
CA PHE A 98 10.94 5.21 -0.11
C PHE A 98 10.56 4.60 -1.45
N LEU A 99 10.73 5.38 -2.53
CA LEU A 99 10.37 5.02 -3.90
C LEU A 99 11.60 4.93 -4.80
N PRO A 100 11.68 3.94 -5.71
CA PRO A 100 12.66 3.96 -6.78
C PRO A 100 12.29 5.01 -7.83
N GLY A 101 13.27 5.82 -8.24
CA GLY A 101 13.08 6.85 -9.28
C GLY A 101 13.51 6.40 -10.69
N ASP A 102 14.23 5.30 -10.77
CA ASP A 102 14.81 4.72 -11.99
C ASP A 102 14.02 3.49 -12.49
N VAL A 103 12.72 3.53 -12.33
CA VAL A 103 11.77 2.50 -12.76
C VAL A 103 10.76 3.08 -13.77
N SER A 104 9.88 2.23 -14.32
CA SER A 104 8.82 2.72 -15.21
C SER A 104 7.86 3.68 -14.48
N PRO A 105 7.27 4.66 -15.18
CA PRO A 105 6.25 5.53 -14.57
C PRO A 105 5.07 4.76 -13.95
N GLN A 106 4.73 3.61 -14.51
CA GLN A 106 3.70 2.73 -13.95
C GLN A 106 4.12 2.18 -12.60
N GLU A 107 5.30 1.59 -12.49
CA GLU A 107 5.84 1.03 -11.24
C GLU A 107 5.97 2.10 -10.16
N ALA A 108 6.47 3.30 -10.49
CA ALA A 108 6.55 4.41 -9.55
C ALA A 108 5.16 4.84 -9.05
N ARG A 109 4.15 4.83 -9.92
CA ARG A 109 2.76 5.15 -9.57
C ARG A 109 2.13 4.08 -8.69
N ASP A 110 2.36 2.80 -8.98
CA ASP A 110 1.85 1.69 -8.20
C ASP A 110 2.40 1.76 -6.77
N CYS A 111 3.71 1.90 -6.61
CA CYS A 111 4.36 2.18 -5.33
C CYS A 111 3.77 3.40 -4.60
N LEU A 112 3.53 4.50 -5.33
CA LEU A 112 2.99 5.71 -4.74
C LEU A 112 1.59 5.48 -4.16
N HIS A 113 0.73 4.76 -4.87
CA HIS A 113 -0.64 4.47 -4.42
C HIS A 113 -0.67 3.54 -3.22
N GLU A 114 0.11 2.48 -3.25
CA GLU A 114 0.19 1.47 -2.21
C GLU A 114 0.78 2.05 -0.92
N GLU A 115 1.99 2.59 -1.00
CA GLU A 115 2.70 3.07 0.18
C GLU A 115 2.01 4.27 0.84
N LEU A 116 1.37 5.15 0.03
CA LEU A 116 0.60 6.24 0.61
C LEU A 116 -0.66 5.74 1.31
N ALA A 117 -1.34 4.73 0.77
CA ALA A 117 -2.49 4.11 1.43
C ALA A 117 -2.09 3.44 2.75
N GLN A 118 -0.98 2.72 2.78
CA GLN A 118 -0.42 2.11 3.99
C GLN A 118 0.04 3.16 5.01
N ALA A 119 0.67 4.24 4.56
CA ALA A 119 1.01 5.37 5.43
C ALA A 119 -0.22 5.99 6.09
N LEU A 120 -1.36 6.00 5.41
CA LEU A 120 -2.62 6.55 5.92
C LEU A 120 -3.35 5.63 6.91
N GLY A 121 -3.06 4.34 6.96
CA GLY A 121 -3.75 3.51 7.93
C GLY A 121 -3.52 2.01 7.86
N PRO A 122 -4.20 1.30 6.97
CA PRO A 122 -4.09 -0.14 6.87
C PRO A 122 -2.70 -0.57 6.40
N LEU A 123 -2.04 -1.44 7.17
CA LEU A 123 -0.67 -1.91 6.88
C LEU A 123 -0.63 -3.38 6.47
N ASN A 124 -1.70 -4.13 6.71
CA ASN A 124 -1.69 -5.57 6.48
C ASN A 124 -2.07 -5.86 5.04
N ASP A 125 -1.23 -6.62 4.38
CA ASP A 125 -1.50 -7.17 3.06
C ASP A 125 -2.32 -8.45 3.14
N LEU A 126 -3.36 -8.52 2.33
CA LEU A 126 -4.29 -9.64 2.32
C LEU A 126 -4.42 -10.18 0.88
N TYR A 127 -3.73 -11.25 0.57
CA TYR A 127 -3.75 -11.92 -0.76
C TYR A 127 -5.14 -12.20 -1.34
N ARG A 128 -6.16 -12.29 -0.49
CA ARG A 128 -7.55 -12.52 -0.91
C ARG A 128 -8.23 -11.28 -1.51
N LEU A 129 -7.64 -10.09 -1.36
CA LEU A 129 -8.17 -8.83 -1.88
C LEU A 129 -7.66 -8.62 -3.31
N GLY A 130 -8.21 -9.34 -4.27
CA GLY A 130 -7.74 -9.39 -5.64
C GLY A 130 -7.79 -8.06 -6.42
N ASP A 131 -8.49 -7.04 -5.90
CA ASP A 131 -8.62 -5.72 -6.52
C ASP A 131 -8.42 -4.60 -5.47
N SER A 132 -7.29 -4.63 -4.80
CA SER A 132 -6.97 -3.71 -3.70
C SER A 132 -5.47 -3.47 -3.60
N VAL A 133 -5.07 -2.24 -3.26
CA VAL A 133 -3.68 -1.91 -2.90
C VAL A 133 -3.26 -2.53 -1.57
N PHE A 134 -4.19 -3.02 -0.77
CA PHE A 134 -3.93 -3.77 0.45
C PHE A 134 -3.70 -5.26 0.18
N ASN A 135 -3.13 -5.55 -0.96
CA ASN A 135 -2.66 -6.85 -1.40
C ASN A 135 -1.33 -6.63 -2.15
N ASP A 136 -0.22 -6.89 -1.48
CA ASP A 136 1.16 -6.63 -1.92
C ASP A 136 1.53 -7.33 -3.26
N ASP A 137 0.81 -8.39 -3.62
CA ASP A 137 1.06 -9.12 -4.87
C ASP A 137 0.17 -8.71 -6.03
N ASN A 138 -0.55 -7.60 -5.92
CA ASN A 138 -1.33 -7.09 -7.02
C ASN A 138 -0.46 -6.46 -8.10
N PHE A 139 -0.66 -6.92 -9.32
CA PHE A 139 -0.15 -6.24 -10.50
C PHE A 139 -1.00 -5.00 -10.77
N HIS A 140 -0.39 -3.83 -10.92
CA HIS A 140 -1.06 -2.56 -11.18
C HIS A 140 -1.93 -2.04 -10.03
N ALA A 141 -1.31 -1.89 -8.87
CA ALA A 141 -1.97 -1.47 -7.66
C ALA A 141 -2.26 0.04 -7.63
N VAL A 142 -3.32 0.48 -8.27
CA VAL A 142 -3.88 1.82 -8.04
C VAL A 142 -5.08 1.72 -7.10
N LEU A 143 -5.25 2.68 -6.18
CA LEU A 143 -6.38 2.74 -5.26
C LEU A 143 -7.71 2.59 -5.99
N THR A 144 -8.48 1.58 -5.61
CA THR A 144 -9.81 1.27 -6.15
C THR A 144 -10.92 1.96 -5.35
N GLY A 145 -12.15 1.79 -5.78
CA GLY A 145 -13.32 2.24 -5.01
C GLY A 145 -13.47 1.51 -3.67
N PHE A 146 -13.05 0.24 -3.62
CA PHE A 146 -12.99 -0.55 -2.39
C PHE A 146 -11.97 0.05 -1.41
N ASP A 147 -10.76 0.36 -1.88
CA ASP A 147 -9.72 0.96 -1.04
C ASP A 147 -10.14 2.31 -0.47
N MET A 148 -10.83 3.14 -1.30
CA MET A 148 -11.38 4.41 -0.83
C MET A 148 -12.46 4.21 0.26
N LEU A 149 -13.28 3.15 0.15
CA LEU A 149 -14.25 2.80 1.20
C LEU A 149 -13.55 2.37 2.49
N ILE A 150 -12.50 1.57 2.39
CA ILE A 150 -11.68 1.17 3.56
C ILE A 150 -11.07 2.41 4.23
N LEU A 151 -10.47 3.31 3.46
CA LEU A 151 -9.91 4.56 4.01
C LEU A 151 -11.00 5.45 4.64
N ARG A 152 -12.17 5.59 4.02
CA ARG A 152 -13.31 6.32 4.61
C ARG A 152 -13.76 5.71 5.94
N ALA A 153 -13.83 4.38 6.01
CA ALA A 153 -14.18 3.69 7.25
C ALA A 153 -13.10 3.88 8.31
N TYR A 154 -11.82 3.79 7.93
CA TYR A 154 -10.69 3.97 8.83
C TYR A 154 -10.66 5.38 9.47
N TYR A 155 -10.98 6.42 8.68
CA TYR A 155 -11.04 7.81 9.14
C TYR A 155 -12.41 8.24 9.66
N HIS A 156 -13.33 7.29 9.87
CA HIS A 156 -14.67 7.62 10.38
C HIS A 156 -14.59 8.18 11.82
N PRO A 157 -15.33 9.27 12.14
CA PRO A 157 -15.25 9.91 13.47
C PRO A 157 -15.57 8.99 14.67
N SER A 158 -16.30 7.90 14.42
CA SER A 158 -16.59 6.89 15.47
C SER A 158 -15.42 5.98 15.81
N LEU A 159 -14.32 6.04 15.03
CA LEU A 159 -13.11 5.27 15.27
C LEU A 159 -12.02 6.18 15.82
N GLN A 160 -11.24 5.67 16.76
CA GLN A 160 -10.15 6.41 17.40
C GLN A 160 -8.92 5.53 17.56
N SER A 161 -7.75 6.16 17.55
CA SER A 161 -6.48 5.47 17.87
C SER A 161 -6.54 4.78 19.22
N GLY A 162 -6.01 3.56 19.29
CA GLY A 162 -6.01 2.74 20.51
C GLY A 162 -7.26 1.89 20.72
N MET A 163 -8.27 1.96 19.85
CA MET A 163 -9.41 1.02 19.90
C MET A 163 -8.96 -0.40 19.64
N THR A 164 -9.51 -1.35 20.42
CA THR A 164 -9.28 -2.78 20.18
C THR A 164 -10.03 -3.27 18.94
N ARG A 165 -9.64 -4.44 18.44
CA ARG A 165 -10.31 -5.10 17.32
C ARG A 165 -11.81 -5.28 17.58
N GLU A 166 -12.19 -5.68 18.80
CA GLU A 166 -13.57 -5.90 19.21
C GLU A 166 -14.37 -4.59 19.22
N GLN A 167 -13.75 -3.50 19.69
CA GLN A 167 -14.37 -2.17 19.69
C GLN A 167 -14.61 -1.65 18.28
N VAL A 168 -13.65 -1.88 17.36
CA VAL A 168 -13.81 -1.53 15.94
C VAL A 168 -14.88 -2.41 15.30
N ALA A 169 -14.83 -3.73 15.50
CA ALA A 169 -15.80 -4.68 14.93
C ALA A 169 -17.24 -4.37 15.33
N ALA A 170 -17.47 -3.93 16.57
CA ALA A 170 -18.81 -3.54 17.03
C ALA A 170 -19.36 -2.28 16.32
N ARG A 171 -18.50 -1.39 15.83
CA ARG A 171 -18.89 -0.13 15.15
C ARG A 171 -18.97 -0.27 13.64
N LEU A 172 -18.17 -1.15 13.09
CA LEU A 172 -17.96 -1.26 11.65
C LEU A 172 -19.24 -1.52 10.83
N PRO A 173 -20.20 -2.37 11.27
CA PRO A 173 -21.45 -2.58 10.53
C PRO A 173 -22.24 -1.26 10.33
N ALA A 174 -22.39 -0.44 11.37
CA ALA A 174 -23.09 0.83 11.27
C ALA A 174 -22.34 1.85 10.38
N ILE A 175 -21.00 1.89 10.49
CA ILE A 175 -20.15 2.72 9.64
C ILE A 175 -20.31 2.32 8.16
N LEU A 176 -20.23 1.04 7.86
CA LEU A 176 -20.37 0.54 6.48
C LEU A 176 -21.78 0.74 5.93
N ALA A 177 -22.82 0.59 6.75
CA ALA A 177 -24.20 0.89 6.34
C ALA A 177 -24.36 2.36 5.93
N GLN A 178 -23.72 3.27 6.66
CA GLN A 178 -23.71 4.71 6.33
C GLN A 178 -22.88 5.02 5.08
N LEU A 179 -21.67 4.43 4.97
CA LEU A 179 -20.72 4.77 3.90
C LEU A 179 -21.05 4.07 2.56
N ASN A 180 -21.64 2.88 2.62
CA ASN A 180 -22.01 2.06 1.48
C ASN A 180 -23.40 1.43 1.65
N PRO A 181 -24.49 2.21 1.63
CA PRO A 181 -25.84 1.69 1.80
C PRO A 181 -26.24 0.67 0.73
N ARG A 182 -25.69 0.79 -0.49
CA ARG A 182 -25.95 -0.18 -1.58
C ARG A 182 -25.29 -1.55 -1.36
N GLY A 183 -24.28 -1.63 -0.50
CA GLY A 183 -23.62 -2.89 -0.14
C GLY A 183 -24.34 -3.68 0.95
N GLN A 184 -25.44 -3.16 1.50
CA GLN A 184 -26.18 -3.85 2.54
C GLN A 184 -26.99 -5.01 1.94
N GLY A 185 -26.95 -6.17 2.61
CA GLY A 185 -27.70 -7.36 2.16
C GLY A 185 -27.11 -8.10 0.96
N ILE A 186 -25.95 -7.67 0.45
CA ILE A 186 -25.20 -8.44 -0.53
C ILE A 186 -24.54 -9.61 0.18
N ALA A 187 -24.74 -10.82 -0.34
CA ALA A 187 -24.07 -12.01 0.18
C ALA A 187 -22.55 -11.83 0.16
N ASP A 188 -21.88 -12.36 1.17
CA ASP A 188 -20.42 -12.38 1.24
C ASP A 188 -19.88 -13.22 0.07
N THR A 189 -19.32 -12.53 -0.92
CA THR A 189 -18.70 -13.14 -2.12
C THR A 189 -17.18 -13.12 -2.02
N LEU A 190 -16.63 -12.80 -0.83
CA LEU A 190 -15.19 -12.80 -0.68
C LEU A 190 -14.62 -14.18 -1.05
N PRO A 191 -13.57 -14.22 -1.90
CA PRO A 191 -12.93 -15.46 -2.26
C PRO A 191 -12.48 -16.21 -0.99
N SER A 192 -12.60 -17.51 -1.02
CA SER A 192 -11.95 -18.39 -0.05
C SER A 192 -10.46 -18.04 0.06
N ARG A 193 -9.84 -18.44 1.18
CA ARG A 193 -8.40 -18.21 1.42
C ARG A 193 -7.59 -18.47 0.16
N THR A 194 -6.74 -17.49 -0.21
CA THR A 194 -5.80 -17.66 -1.34
C THR A 194 -4.95 -18.92 -1.11
N PRO A 195 -4.86 -19.84 -2.07
CA PRO A 195 -4.08 -21.05 -1.94
C PRO A 195 -2.59 -20.72 -1.71
N ARG A 196 -1.98 -21.37 -0.73
CA ARG A 196 -0.56 -21.18 -0.43
C ARG A 196 0.34 -21.40 -1.65
N ALA A 197 0.00 -22.37 -2.49
CA ALA A 197 0.73 -22.65 -3.73
C ALA A 197 0.72 -21.46 -4.71
N TRP A 198 -0.34 -20.65 -4.73
CA TRP A 198 -0.37 -19.42 -5.53
C TRP A 198 0.56 -18.36 -4.94
N ILE A 199 0.52 -18.14 -3.63
CA ILE A 199 1.40 -17.20 -2.92
C ILE A 199 2.87 -17.55 -3.20
N GLU A 200 3.26 -18.82 -2.99
CA GLU A 200 4.62 -19.29 -3.26
C GLU A 200 5.03 -19.10 -4.73
N ALA A 201 4.10 -19.27 -5.67
CA ALA A 201 4.37 -19.04 -7.09
C ALA A 201 4.60 -17.54 -7.39
N ILE A 202 3.85 -16.65 -6.77
CA ILE A 202 4.03 -15.19 -6.90
C ILE A 202 5.36 -14.76 -6.26
N GLU A 203 5.64 -15.18 -5.04
CA GLU A 203 6.90 -14.88 -4.34
C GLU A 203 8.11 -15.35 -5.15
N GLU A 204 8.04 -16.51 -5.82
CA GLU A 204 9.10 -16.96 -6.70
C GLU A 204 9.16 -16.17 -8.02
N ALA A 205 8.02 -15.79 -8.60
CA ALA A 205 7.96 -15.04 -9.85
C ALA A 205 8.52 -13.61 -9.69
N LEU A 206 8.20 -12.94 -8.59
CA LEU A 206 8.57 -11.55 -8.31
C LEU A 206 9.80 -11.42 -7.41
N GLY A 207 10.14 -12.48 -6.69
CA GLY A 207 11.22 -12.48 -5.69
C GLY A 207 12.62 -12.22 -6.26
N PRO A 208 13.52 -11.70 -5.43
CA PRO A 208 14.91 -11.45 -5.80
C PRO A 208 15.67 -12.77 -6.02
N ARG A 209 16.75 -12.71 -6.82
CA ARG A 209 17.67 -13.83 -7.08
C ARG A 209 17.03 -15.05 -7.76
N THR A 210 15.89 -14.89 -8.40
CA THR A 210 15.25 -15.91 -9.22
C THR A 210 15.73 -15.78 -10.67
N SER A 211 16.19 -16.88 -11.29
CA SER A 211 16.57 -16.87 -12.70
C SER A 211 15.35 -16.67 -13.60
N ASP A 212 15.52 -16.12 -14.80
CA ASP A 212 14.43 -15.85 -15.73
C ASP A 212 13.60 -17.10 -16.06
N ALA A 213 14.25 -18.25 -16.23
CA ALA A 213 13.57 -19.51 -16.48
C ALA A 213 12.67 -19.93 -15.30
N ARG A 214 13.16 -19.78 -14.06
CA ARG A 214 12.38 -20.08 -12.85
C ARG A 214 11.24 -19.08 -12.68
N ARG A 215 11.50 -17.79 -12.94
CA ARG A 215 10.52 -16.70 -12.89
C ARG A 215 9.36 -16.98 -13.85
N GLN A 216 9.66 -17.33 -15.11
CA GLN A 216 8.64 -17.68 -16.09
C GLN A 216 7.85 -18.94 -15.70
N ALA A 217 8.52 -19.96 -15.17
CA ALA A 217 7.85 -21.16 -14.70
C ALA A 217 6.91 -20.89 -13.52
N ALA A 218 7.34 -20.03 -12.60
CA ALA A 218 6.55 -19.60 -11.43
C ALA A 218 5.33 -18.79 -11.87
N ALA A 219 5.49 -17.82 -12.78
CA ALA A 219 4.39 -17.04 -13.33
C ALA A 219 3.34 -17.95 -14.03
N LYS A 220 3.79 -18.93 -14.83
CA LYS A 220 2.88 -19.92 -15.45
C LYS A 220 2.10 -20.76 -14.42
N ARG A 221 2.75 -21.12 -13.30
CA ARG A 221 2.07 -21.83 -12.20
C ARG A 221 1.02 -20.94 -11.55
N ALA A 222 1.34 -19.68 -11.26
CA ALA A 222 0.40 -18.73 -10.67
C ALA A 222 -0.85 -18.57 -11.55
N VAL A 223 -0.68 -18.34 -12.85
CA VAL A 223 -1.80 -18.28 -13.83
C VAL A 223 -2.62 -19.57 -13.86
N SER A 224 -1.96 -20.73 -13.84
CA SER A 224 -2.67 -22.03 -13.84
C SER A 224 -3.54 -22.18 -12.59
N ILE A 225 -3.03 -21.80 -11.41
CA ILE A 225 -3.78 -21.85 -10.16
C ILE A 225 -4.94 -20.86 -10.20
N ALA A 226 -4.70 -19.63 -10.65
CA ALA A 226 -5.76 -18.61 -10.78
C ALA A 226 -6.91 -19.08 -11.67
N ARG A 227 -6.60 -19.70 -12.81
CA ARG A 227 -7.62 -20.31 -13.71
C ARG A 227 -8.40 -21.43 -13.04
N GLN A 228 -7.73 -22.30 -12.29
CA GLN A 228 -8.39 -23.40 -11.54
C GLN A 228 -9.33 -22.86 -10.46
N GLN A 229 -9.00 -21.71 -9.86
CA GLN A 229 -9.85 -21.03 -8.89
C GLN A 229 -10.99 -20.24 -9.54
N GLY A 230 -11.02 -20.11 -10.86
CA GLY A 230 -12.01 -19.29 -11.58
C GLY A 230 -11.85 -17.79 -11.35
N TRP A 231 -10.66 -17.33 -10.99
CA TRP A 231 -10.42 -15.90 -10.77
C TRP A 231 -10.43 -15.13 -12.09
N THR A 232 -10.99 -13.92 -12.06
CA THR A 232 -11.10 -13.02 -13.22
C THR A 232 -10.56 -11.62 -12.92
N ASP A 233 -9.92 -11.45 -11.77
CA ASP A 233 -9.32 -10.21 -11.30
C ASP A 233 -7.82 -10.09 -11.62
N ASN A 234 -7.14 -9.15 -11.01
CA ASN A 234 -5.73 -8.85 -11.25
C ASN A 234 -4.78 -10.04 -11.00
N ARG A 235 -5.20 -11.05 -10.24
CA ARG A 235 -4.45 -12.29 -10.03
C ARG A 235 -4.25 -13.11 -11.31
N MET A 236 -4.94 -12.74 -12.39
CA MET A 236 -4.78 -13.33 -13.73
C MET A 236 -3.74 -12.60 -14.60
N ALA A 237 -3.16 -11.51 -14.15
CA ALA A 237 -2.34 -10.61 -14.97
C ALA A 237 -0.87 -11.07 -15.19
N PHE A 238 -0.55 -12.33 -14.92
CA PHE A 238 0.80 -12.92 -15.11
C PHE A 238 1.00 -13.51 -16.49
#